data_8a0ecbe1c39c55276f9de00b278fa341
#
_entry.id   8a0ecbe1c39c55276f9de00b278fa341
#
_cell.length_a   1.000
_cell.length_b   1.000
_cell.length_c   1.000
_cell.angle_alpha   90.00
_cell.angle_beta   90.00
_cell.angle_gamma   90.00
#
_symmetry.space_group_name_H-M   'P 1'
#
loop_
_entity.id
_entity.type
_entity.pdbx_description
1 polymer ?
#
loop_
_entity_poly.entity_id
_entity_poly.type
_entity_poly.pdbx_seq_one_letter_code
_entity_poly.pdbx_strand_id
1 'polypeptide(L)'
;MPVLLDTTVLIDVLRGNSAAGRLLGLRSSGEIPFLCCINVEEIWRGLRPREEEAAGQLLEGLRLAELGLAEGRRAGRWRREAAARGSTLSQADCLIAAAALGVGARLATGNPKHFPMEELEVEHWPAGG
;
A
#
# COMPACT_ATOMS: atom_id res chain seq x y z
N MET A 1 -0.21 10.37 12.49
CA MET A 1 0.72 9.32 12.05
C MET A 1 0.38 8.91 10.64
N PRO A 2 1.35 8.76 9.75
CA PRO A 2 1.06 8.33 8.39
C PRO A 2 0.83 6.82 8.29
N VAL A 3 -0.08 6.44 7.39
CA VAL A 3 -0.40 5.04 7.09
C VAL A 3 -0.42 4.89 5.57
N LEU A 4 0.35 3.97 5.02
CA LEU A 4 0.24 3.66 3.60
C LEU A 4 -0.74 2.50 3.43
N LEU A 5 -1.71 2.67 2.54
CA LEU A 5 -2.74 1.66 2.27
C LEU A 5 -2.33 0.83 1.07
N ASP A 6 -2.15 -0.48 1.29
CA ASP A 6 -1.82 -1.41 0.22
C ASP A 6 -3.00 -1.54 -0.76
N THR A 7 -2.72 -2.02 -1.96
CA THR A 7 -3.72 -2.21 -3.02
C THR A 7 -4.91 -3.05 -2.55
N THR A 8 -4.67 -4.11 -1.78
CA THR A 8 -5.74 -4.96 -1.23
C THR A 8 -6.73 -4.16 -0.38
N VAL A 9 -6.22 -3.24 0.43
CA VAL A 9 -7.03 -2.38 1.29
C VAL A 9 -7.81 -1.38 0.45
N LEU A 10 -7.17 -0.76 -0.53
CA LEU A 10 -7.82 0.24 -1.39
C LEU A 10 -8.95 -0.39 -2.22
N ILE A 11 -8.73 -1.61 -2.73
CA ILE A 11 -9.77 -2.35 -3.44
C ILE A 11 -10.97 -2.61 -2.52
N ASP A 12 -10.70 -3.02 -1.26
CA ASP A 12 -11.77 -3.24 -0.29
C ASP A 12 -12.55 -1.96 0.02
N VAL A 13 -11.87 -0.81 0.10
CA VAL A 13 -12.55 0.48 0.28
C VAL A 13 -13.48 0.75 -0.91
N LEU A 14 -13.00 0.55 -2.13
CA LEU A 14 -13.81 0.76 -3.34
C LEU A 14 -15.03 -0.13 -3.39
N ARG A 15 -14.95 -1.33 -2.82
CA ARG A 15 -16.06 -2.29 -2.77
C ARG A 15 -17.01 -2.05 -1.59
N GLY A 16 -16.75 -1.05 -0.76
CA GLY A 16 -17.58 -0.75 0.41
C GLY A 16 -17.48 -1.77 1.53
N ASN A 17 -16.38 -2.53 1.58
CA ASN A 17 -16.14 -3.50 2.64
C ASN A 17 -15.62 -2.84 3.93
N SER A 18 -15.24 -3.63 4.92
CA SER A 18 -14.84 -3.13 6.25
C SER A 18 -13.70 -2.12 6.22
N ALA A 19 -12.82 -2.18 5.21
CA ALA A 19 -11.74 -1.20 5.05
C ALA A 19 -12.25 0.23 4.88
N ALA A 20 -13.45 0.42 4.28
CA ALA A 20 -14.03 1.75 4.13
C ALA A 20 -14.27 2.42 5.49
N GLY A 21 -14.82 1.67 6.45
CA GLY A 21 -15.03 2.16 7.80
C GLY A 21 -13.72 2.43 8.54
N ARG A 22 -12.74 1.57 8.33
CA ARG A 22 -11.41 1.76 8.93
C ARG A 22 -10.72 3.01 8.40
N LEU A 23 -10.87 3.30 7.11
CA LEU A 23 -10.31 4.52 6.53
C LEU A 23 -10.96 5.76 7.13
N LEU A 24 -12.28 5.75 7.32
CA LEU A 24 -12.97 6.84 8.01
C LEU A 24 -12.44 7.00 9.43
N GLY A 25 -12.20 5.90 10.14
CA GLY A 25 -11.64 5.92 11.49
C GLY A 25 -10.25 6.53 11.53
N LEU A 26 -9.39 6.21 10.55
CA LEU A 26 -8.06 6.82 10.45
C LEU A 26 -8.16 8.33 10.34
N ARG A 27 -9.00 8.81 9.45
CA ARG A 27 -9.19 10.25 9.23
C ARG A 27 -9.75 10.95 10.47
N SER A 28 -10.69 10.30 11.15
CA SER A 28 -11.27 10.85 12.37
C SER A 28 -10.26 10.97 13.49
N SER A 29 -9.27 10.06 13.55
CA SER A 29 -8.21 10.11 14.57
C SER A 29 -7.04 11.00 14.17
N GLY A 30 -7.11 11.68 13.03
CA GLY A 30 -6.07 12.59 12.56
C GLY A 30 -4.91 11.90 11.86
N GLU A 31 -5.01 10.62 11.55
CA GLU A 31 -3.98 9.92 10.80
C GLU A 31 -4.07 10.26 9.33
N ILE A 32 -2.94 10.19 8.64
CA ILE A 32 -2.82 10.63 7.25
C ILE A 32 -2.67 9.40 6.35
N PRO A 33 -3.67 9.10 5.50
CA PRO A 33 -3.56 7.97 4.59
C PRO A 33 -2.77 8.32 3.33
N PHE A 34 -1.85 7.42 2.97
CA PHE A 34 -0.99 7.53 1.80
C PHE A 34 -1.22 6.36 0.84
N LEU A 35 -0.83 6.56 -0.41
CA LEU A 35 -0.64 5.49 -1.39
C LEU A 35 0.61 5.82 -2.20
N CYS A 36 1.08 4.87 -3.01
CA CYS A 36 2.16 5.15 -3.96
C CYS A 36 1.72 4.81 -5.40
N CYS A 37 2.53 5.18 -6.39
CA CYS A 37 2.15 4.98 -7.79
C CYS A 37 1.98 3.50 -8.16
N ILE A 38 2.61 2.58 -7.45
CA ILE A 38 2.40 1.14 -7.68
C ILE A 38 0.96 0.77 -7.36
N ASN A 39 0.41 1.28 -6.27
CA ASN A 39 -1.00 1.06 -5.92
C ASN A 39 -1.93 1.60 -7.01
N VAL A 40 -1.63 2.80 -7.51
CA VAL A 40 -2.42 3.43 -8.58
C VAL A 40 -2.44 2.53 -9.82
N GLU A 41 -1.27 2.06 -10.25
CA GLU A 41 -1.17 1.20 -11.43
C GLU A 41 -1.95 -0.11 -11.23
N GLU A 42 -1.77 -0.76 -10.09
CA GLU A 42 -2.45 -2.04 -9.81
C GLU A 42 -3.96 -1.89 -9.78
N ILE A 43 -4.46 -0.80 -9.18
CA ILE A 43 -5.89 -0.53 -9.15
C ILE A 43 -6.41 -0.24 -10.55
N TRP A 44 -5.76 0.68 -11.27
CA TRP A 44 -6.22 1.13 -12.58
C TRP A 44 -6.24 0.00 -13.59
N ARG A 45 -5.26 -0.87 -13.55
CA ARG A 45 -5.18 -2.04 -14.43
C ARG A 45 -6.39 -2.98 -14.27
N GLY A 46 -6.93 -3.07 -13.07
CA GLY A 46 -8.07 -3.95 -12.77
C GLY A 46 -9.45 -3.30 -12.84
N LEU A 47 -9.53 -1.99 -13.12
CA LEU A 47 -10.82 -1.29 -13.14
C LEU A 47 -11.64 -1.59 -14.39
N ARG A 48 -12.96 -1.60 -14.20
CA ARG A 48 -13.90 -1.47 -15.32
C ARG A 48 -14.11 0.01 -15.61
N PRO A 49 -14.44 0.40 -16.86
CA PRO A 49 -14.62 1.82 -17.20
C PRO A 49 -15.56 2.58 -16.27
N ARG A 50 -16.64 1.94 -15.84
CA ARG A 50 -17.63 2.56 -14.93
C ARG A 50 -17.12 2.81 -13.53
N GLU A 51 -15.99 2.22 -13.16
CA GLU A 51 -15.40 2.33 -11.82
C GLU A 51 -14.36 3.45 -11.73
N GLU A 52 -13.93 4.00 -12.87
CA GLU A 52 -12.83 4.95 -12.91
C GLU A 52 -13.12 6.23 -12.11
N GLU A 53 -14.36 6.73 -12.18
CA GLU A 53 -14.70 7.97 -11.47
C GLU A 53 -14.60 7.79 -9.94
N ALA A 54 -15.19 6.73 -9.41
CA ALA A 54 -15.15 6.46 -7.97
C ALA A 54 -13.71 6.19 -7.51
N ALA A 55 -12.96 5.43 -8.30
CA ALA A 55 -11.55 5.15 -8.00
C ALA A 55 -10.73 6.44 -8.01
N GLY A 56 -10.92 7.29 -9.01
CA GLY A 56 -10.24 8.58 -9.09
C GLY A 56 -10.50 9.45 -7.88
N GLN A 57 -11.74 9.54 -7.44
CA GLN A 57 -12.11 10.31 -6.26
C GLN A 57 -11.45 9.77 -4.99
N LEU A 58 -11.42 8.45 -4.83
CA LEU A 58 -10.74 7.84 -3.69
C LEU A 58 -9.26 8.18 -3.69
N LEU A 59 -8.57 7.94 -4.81
CA LEU A 59 -7.12 8.10 -4.88
C LEU A 59 -6.70 9.57 -4.73
N GLU A 60 -7.46 10.50 -5.28
CA GLU A 60 -7.19 11.93 -5.15
C GLU A 60 -7.32 12.43 -3.71
N GLY A 61 -8.08 11.75 -2.87
CA GLY A 61 -8.23 12.08 -1.45
C GLY A 61 -7.08 11.59 -0.58
N LEU A 62 -6.11 10.86 -1.14
CA LEU A 62 -4.98 10.30 -0.43
C LEU A 62 -3.70 11.07 -0.77
N ARG A 63 -2.72 11.03 0.13
CA ARG A 63 -1.41 11.62 -0.17
C ARG A 63 -0.53 10.63 -0.90
N LEU A 64 0.32 11.14 -1.78
CA LEU A 64 1.25 10.32 -2.55
C LEU A 64 2.57 10.15 -1.79
N ALA A 65 2.95 8.90 -1.53
CA ALA A 65 4.30 8.55 -1.09
C ALA A 65 5.13 8.31 -2.34
N GLU A 66 6.08 9.19 -2.60
CA GLU A 66 6.86 9.16 -3.84
C GLU A 66 7.83 8.00 -3.88
N LEU A 67 8.11 7.53 -5.09
CA LEU A 67 9.12 6.51 -5.37
C LEU A 67 10.26 7.16 -6.14
N GLY A 68 11.39 7.28 -5.48
CA GLY A 68 12.59 7.85 -6.07
C GLY A 68 13.78 6.92 -5.92
N LEU A 69 14.98 7.51 -6.00
CA LEU A 69 16.23 6.77 -5.97
C LEU A 69 16.42 5.95 -4.69
N ALA A 70 16.10 6.55 -3.53
CA ALA A 70 16.27 5.88 -2.24
C ALA A 70 15.37 4.66 -2.12
N GLU A 71 14.11 4.80 -2.54
CA GLU A 71 13.13 3.71 -2.50
C GLU A 71 13.50 2.60 -3.46
N GLY A 72 13.97 2.94 -4.64
CA GLY A 72 14.45 1.96 -5.62
C GLY A 72 15.62 1.16 -5.08
N ARG A 73 16.58 1.82 -4.45
CA ARG A 73 17.75 1.14 -3.83
C ARG A 73 17.31 0.20 -2.71
N ARG A 74 16.42 0.65 -1.85
CA ARG A 74 15.93 -0.15 -0.72
C ARG A 74 15.20 -1.39 -1.21
N ALA A 75 14.29 -1.23 -2.16
CA ALA A 75 13.55 -2.35 -2.74
C ALA A 75 14.49 -3.36 -3.40
N GLY A 76 15.47 -2.89 -4.15
CA GLY A 76 16.46 -3.74 -4.79
C GLY A 76 17.30 -4.52 -3.78
N ARG A 77 17.69 -3.87 -2.69
CA ARG A 77 18.45 -4.52 -1.62
C ARG A 77 17.64 -5.65 -0.99
N TRP A 78 16.39 -5.42 -0.63
CA TRP A 78 15.55 -6.47 -0.06
C TRP A 78 15.40 -7.67 -0.99
N ARG A 79 15.21 -7.42 -2.29
CA ARG A 79 15.05 -8.49 -3.27
C ARG A 79 16.35 -9.30 -3.42
N ARG A 80 17.49 -8.61 -3.44
CA ARG A 80 18.80 -9.26 -3.52
C ARG A 80 19.09 -10.11 -2.28
N GLU A 81 18.79 -9.59 -1.09
CA GLU A 81 19.00 -10.32 0.17
C GLU A 81 18.06 -11.53 0.29
N ALA A 82 16.80 -11.38 -0.14
CA ALA A 82 15.86 -12.49 -0.15
C ALA A 82 16.34 -13.59 -1.11
N ALA A 83 16.79 -13.22 -2.31
CA ALA A 83 17.29 -14.17 -3.30
C ALA A 83 18.49 -14.95 -2.75
N ALA A 84 19.39 -14.27 -2.02
CA ALA A 84 20.55 -14.92 -1.40
C ALA A 84 20.14 -15.96 -0.36
N ARG A 85 18.96 -15.83 0.25
CA ARG A 85 18.39 -16.80 1.19
C ARG A 85 17.48 -17.83 0.52
N GLY A 86 17.39 -17.83 -0.80
CA GLY A 86 16.53 -18.74 -1.55
C GLY A 86 15.06 -18.33 -1.54
N SER A 87 14.76 -17.08 -1.22
CA SER A 87 13.39 -16.54 -1.17
C SER A 87 13.16 -15.54 -2.28
N THR A 88 11.90 -15.33 -2.65
CA THR A 88 11.51 -14.36 -3.68
C THR A 88 10.55 -13.34 -3.11
N LEU A 89 10.87 -12.07 -3.27
CA LEU A 89 9.98 -10.95 -2.98
C LEU A 89 9.62 -10.26 -4.29
N SER A 90 8.37 -9.87 -4.46
CA SER A 90 7.95 -9.19 -5.68
C SER A 90 8.47 -7.76 -5.72
N GLN A 91 8.72 -7.26 -6.93
CA GLN A 91 9.13 -5.87 -7.14
C GLN A 91 8.07 -4.91 -6.60
N ALA A 92 6.79 -5.17 -6.90
CA ALA A 92 5.70 -4.31 -6.47
C ALA A 92 5.64 -4.20 -4.96
N ASP A 93 5.68 -5.33 -4.25
CA ASP A 93 5.61 -5.33 -2.78
C ASP A 93 6.78 -4.59 -2.16
N CYS A 94 7.99 -4.80 -2.69
CA CYS A 94 9.18 -4.13 -2.17
C CYS A 94 9.13 -2.62 -2.41
N LEU A 95 8.60 -2.17 -3.55
CA LEU A 95 8.45 -0.74 -3.82
C LEU A 95 7.38 -0.11 -2.94
N ILE A 96 6.27 -0.80 -2.71
CA ILE A 96 5.23 -0.32 -1.78
C ILE A 96 5.79 -0.19 -0.36
N ALA A 97 6.52 -1.20 0.10
CA ALA A 97 7.16 -1.17 1.42
C ALA A 97 8.15 -0.01 1.54
N ALA A 98 8.97 0.19 0.49
CA ALA A 98 9.94 1.27 0.48
C ALA A 98 9.26 2.65 0.49
N ALA A 99 8.15 2.80 -0.22
CA ALA A 99 7.37 4.04 -0.20
C ALA A 99 6.84 4.34 1.21
N ALA A 100 6.32 3.32 1.90
CA ALA A 100 5.84 3.48 3.28
C ALA A 100 6.96 3.97 4.19
N LEU A 101 8.12 3.33 4.15
CA LEU A 101 9.26 3.76 4.96
C LEU A 101 9.72 5.18 4.62
N GLY A 102 9.67 5.54 3.33
CA GLY A 102 10.09 6.87 2.88
C GLY A 102 9.29 8.01 3.50
N VAL A 103 8.04 7.77 3.88
CA VAL A 103 7.19 8.79 4.52
C VAL A 103 6.97 8.51 6.02
N GLY A 104 7.71 7.55 6.58
CA GLY A 104 7.57 7.19 7.99
C GLY A 104 6.23 6.55 8.32
N ALA A 105 5.63 5.83 7.36
CA ALA A 105 4.31 5.23 7.52
C ALA A 105 4.40 3.76 7.90
N ARG A 106 3.42 3.29 8.69
CA ARG A 106 3.16 1.86 8.75
C ARG A 106 2.36 1.46 7.50
N LEU A 107 2.35 0.18 7.18
CA LEU A 107 1.63 -0.35 6.03
C LEU A 107 0.40 -1.11 6.48
N ALA A 108 -0.77 -0.73 5.98
CA ALA A 108 -2.01 -1.47 6.17
C ALA A 108 -2.22 -2.37 4.95
N THR A 109 -2.35 -3.67 5.16
CA THR A 109 -2.46 -4.65 4.07
C THR A 109 -3.35 -5.83 4.46
N GLY A 110 -4.02 -6.41 3.46
CA GLY A 110 -4.73 -7.67 3.61
C GLY A 110 -3.81 -8.90 3.56
N ASN A 111 -2.55 -8.71 3.14
CA ASN A 111 -1.58 -9.80 2.96
C ASN A 111 -0.26 -9.53 3.70
N PRO A 112 -0.26 -9.56 5.04
CA PRO A 112 0.95 -9.20 5.79
C PRO A 112 2.16 -10.09 5.47
N LYS A 113 1.93 -11.33 5.05
CA LYS A 113 3.03 -12.26 4.70
C LYS A 113 3.85 -11.81 3.50
N HIS A 114 3.29 -10.95 2.64
CA HIS A 114 4.02 -10.41 1.49
C HIS A 114 5.05 -9.35 1.90
N PHE A 115 5.02 -8.89 3.15
CA PHE A 115 5.85 -7.79 3.64
C PHE A 115 6.65 -8.21 4.87
N PRO A 116 7.66 -9.11 4.70
CA PRO A 116 8.45 -9.62 5.82
C PRO A 116 9.61 -8.71 6.24
N MET A 117 9.67 -7.49 5.72
CA MET A 117 10.76 -6.55 6.01
C MET A 117 10.71 -6.12 7.48
N GLU A 118 11.80 -6.35 8.21
CA GLU A 118 11.86 -6.05 9.66
C GLU A 118 11.69 -4.58 9.97
N GLU A 119 12.17 -3.70 9.11
CA GLU A 119 12.11 -2.26 9.30
C GLU A 119 10.70 -1.69 9.18
N LEU A 120 9.77 -2.45 8.57
CA LEU A 120 8.43 -2.00 8.25
C LEU A 120 7.42 -2.47 9.30
N GLU A 121 6.68 -1.53 9.88
CA GLU A 121 5.54 -1.87 10.72
C GLU A 121 4.36 -2.22 9.81
N VAL A 122 3.79 -3.41 9.98
CA VAL A 122 2.70 -3.91 9.15
C VAL A 122 1.47 -4.12 10.00
N GLU A 123 0.33 -3.59 9.54
CA GLU A 123 -0.96 -3.76 10.20
C GLU A 123 -1.87 -4.56 9.29
N HIS A 124 -2.45 -5.63 9.82
CA HIS A 124 -3.34 -6.49 9.04
C HIS A 124 -4.75 -5.92 8.98
N TRP A 125 -5.20 -5.60 7.76
CA TRP A 125 -6.57 -5.23 7.47
C TRP A 125 -7.18 -6.34 6.60
N PRO A 126 -7.87 -7.32 7.23
CA PRO A 126 -8.40 -8.46 6.46
C PRO A 126 -9.34 -8.02 5.36
N ALA A 127 -9.25 -8.70 4.20
CA ALA A 127 -10.11 -8.42 3.06
C ALA A 127 -11.54 -8.90 3.32
N GLY A 128 -12.49 -8.20 2.71
CA GLY A 128 -13.90 -8.56 2.77
C GLY A 128 -14.62 -7.98 3.98
N GLY A 129 -15.82 -8.43 4.19
CA GLY A 129 -16.63 -8.15 5.33
C GLY A 129 -17.32 -6.88 5.47
#